data_e6052edcbf56d153aaf654e99ac5a2f2
#
_entry.id   e6052edcbf56d153aaf654e99ac5a2f2
#
_cell.length_a   1.000
_cell.length_b   1.000
_cell.length_c   1.000
_cell.angle_alpha   90.00
_cell.angle_beta   90.00
_cell.angle_gamma   90.00
#
_symmetry.space_group_name_H-M   'P 1'
#
loop_
_entity.id
_entity.type
_entity.pdbx_description
1 polymer ?
#
loop_
_entity_poly.entity_id
_entity_poly.type
_entity_poly.pdbx_seq_one_letter_code
_entity_poly.pdbx_strand_id
1 'polypeptide(L)'
;MSRLISALQLSISAAIIATSLPSCAVNSGPPPKAEHVLYEWYDDQGPGEVKVKINLNTQLAHFTRGDREIGWSYVATGKEGHGTPSGTYRITEKLEEKFSGSYGWLEDEFGNVTNGDAKPSTKVPPGQKYMAAPMPYWQRITGYGIGMHAGVIPKPGETASHGCIRMPKEFAPVLFSVTKVGTPVTIEH
;
A
#
# COMPACT_ATOMS: atom_id res chain seq x y z
N MET A 1 102.30 -16.98 -13.32
CA MET A 1 101.38 -17.27 -14.44
C MET A 1 99.97 -17.08 -13.97
N SER A 2 99.43 -15.93 -14.24
CA SER A 2 98.10 -15.46 -13.68
C SER A 2 97.14 -15.30 -14.83
N ARG A 3 96.01 -15.94 -14.78
CA ARG A 3 94.92 -15.73 -15.75
C ARG A 3 93.77 -14.97 -15.06
N LEU A 4 93.59 -13.76 -15.51
CA LEU A 4 92.39 -12.91 -15.20
C LEU A 4 91.15 -13.49 -15.90
N ILE A 5 90.15 -13.71 -15.18
CA ILE A 5 88.83 -14.01 -15.71
C ILE A 5 87.90 -12.79 -15.41
N SER A 6 87.55 -12.04 -16.47
CA SER A 6 86.64 -10.95 -16.44
C SER A 6 85.18 -11.49 -16.27
N ALA A 7 84.54 -11.09 -15.23
CA ALA A 7 83.07 -11.34 -15.04
C ALA A 7 82.25 -10.24 -15.73
N LEU A 8 81.50 -10.63 -16.70
CA LEU A 8 80.51 -9.77 -17.39
C LEU A 8 79.19 -9.70 -16.57
N GLN A 9 78.95 -8.57 -15.96
CA GLN A 9 77.68 -8.36 -15.28
C GLN A 9 76.60 -7.99 -16.30
N LEU A 10 75.63 -8.88 -16.44
CA LEU A 10 74.40 -8.65 -17.22
C LEU A 10 73.34 -8.00 -16.36
N SER A 11 73.07 -6.70 -16.57
CA SER A 11 72.04 -5.96 -15.90
C SER A 11 70.68 -6.26 -16.54
N ILE A 12 69.82 -6.99 -15.86
CA ILE A 12 68.42 -7.23 -16.27
C ILE A 12 67.56 -6.10 -15.71
N SER A 13 67.13 -5.16 -16.55
CA SER A 13 66.17 -4.15 -16.22
C SER A 13 64.76 -4.75 -16.27
N ALA A 14 64.16 -4.98 -15.13
CA ALA A 14 62.76 -5.39 -15.04
C ALA A 14 61.84 -4.18 -15.28
N ALA A 15 61.13 -4.14 -16.40
CA ALA A 15 60.12 -3.18 -16.69
C ALA A 15 58.84 -3.60 -15.95
N ILE A 16 58.44 -2.81 -14.94
CA ILE A 16 57.17 -2.99 -14.24
C ILE A 16 56.07 -2.39 -15.12
N ILE A 17 55.28 -3.25 -15.77
CA ILE A 17 54.07 -2.85 -16.48
C ILE A 17 52.97 -2.70 -15.44
N ALA A 18 52.65 -1.47 -15.08
CA ALA A 18 51.48 -1.15 -14.24
C ALA A 18 50.20 -1.31 -15.07
N THR A 19 49.51 -2.43 -14.93
CA THR A 19 48.16 -2.63 -15.51
C THR A 19 47.15 -1.91 -14.64
N SER A 20 46.67 -0.73 -15.09
CA SER A 20 45.53 -0.04 -14.49
C SER A 20 44.28 -0.84 -14.83
N LEU A 21 43.70 -1.53 -13.83
CA LEU A 21 42.38 -2.12 -13.93
C LEU A 21 41.33 -0.99 -13.93
N PRO A 22 40.36 -0.99 -14.86
CA PRO A 22 39.28 -0.05 -14.79
C PRO A 22 38.42 -0.37 -13.54
N SER A 23 38.43 0.56 -12.59
CA SER A 23 37.50 0.52 -11.45
C SER A 23 36.10 0.75 -11.98
N CYS A 24 35.29 -0.32 -12.12
CA CYS A 24 33.86 -0.18 -12.32
C CYS A 24 33.28 0.48 -11.07
N ALA A 25 33.02 1.79 -11.14
CA ALA A 25 32.23 2.47 -10.14
C ALA A 25 30.82 1.86 -10.15
N VAL A 26 30.54 1.00 -9.17
CA VAL A 26 29.21 0.53 -8.91
C VAL A 26 28.44 1.76 -8.44
N ASN A 27 27.56 2.26 -9.30
CA ASN A 27 26.66 3.36 -8.99
C ASN A 27 25.68 2.84 -7.94
N SER A 28 26.04 2.97 -6.66
CA SER A 28 25.16 2.66 -5.54
C SER A 28 24.11 3.77 -5.43
N GLY A 29 23.07 3.65 -6.27
CA GLY A 29 21.83 4.38 -6.03
C GLY A 29 21.32 4.10 -4.60
N PRO A 30 20.47 4.97 -4.03
CA PRO A 30 19.90 4.70 -2.72
C PRO A 30 19.27 3.30 -2.74
N PRO A 31 19.40 2.52 -1.63
CA PRO A 31 18.82 1.18 -1.57
C PRO A 31 17.32 1.26 -1.89
N PRO A 32 16.77 0.29 -2.63
CA PRO A 32 15.34 0.27 -2.92
C PRO A 32 14.60 0.37 -1.59
N LYS A 33 13.63 1.30 -1.52
CA LYS A 33 12.76 1.46 -0.36
C LYS A 33 12.12 0.11 -0.08
N ALA A 34 12.28 -0.41 1.14
CA ALA A 34 11.71 -1.69 1.53
C ALA A 34 10.20 -1.65 1.23
N GLU A 35 9.77 -2.45 0.27
CA GLU A 35 8.38 -2.57 -0.09
C GLU A 35 7.70 -3.40 1.01
N HIS A 36 6.86 -2.75 1.80
CA HIS A 36 6.12 -3.45 2.85
C HIS A 36 5.08 -4.35 2.20
N VAL A 37 5.09 -5.64 2.56
CA VAL A 37 3.99 -6.55 2.23
C VAL A 37 2.75 -6.04 2.94
N LEU A 38 1.75 -5.62 2.17
CA LEU A 38 0.52 -5.02 2.71
C LEU A 38 -0.58 -6.04 2.93
N TYR A 39 -0.51 -7.23 2.33
CA TYR A 39 -1.46 -8.32 2.50
C TYR A 39 -0.86 -9.65 2.06
N GLU A 40 -1.45 -10.74 2.55
CA GLU A 40 -1.26 -12.09 2.03
C GLU A 40 -2.63 -12.72 1.83
N TRP A 41 -2.77 -13.52 0.77
CA TRP A 41 -4.00 -14.20 0.42
C TRP A 41 -3.71 -15.63 -0.03
N TYR A 42 -4.33 -16.58 0.63
CA TYR A 42 -4.12 -18.01 0.39
C TYR A 42 -5.42 -18.83 0.42
N ASP A 43 -6.55 -18.19 0.06
CA ASP A 43 -7.87 -18.83 -0.02
C ASP A 43 -7.88 -19.92 -1.12
N ASP A 44 -8.10 -21.15 -0.70
CA ASP A 44 -8.26 -22.32 -1.57
C ASP A 44 -9.70 -22.51 -2.10
N GLN A 45 -10.57 -21.53 -1.84
CA GLN A 45 -12.00 -21.55 -2.19
C GLN A 45 -12.77 -22.75 -1.62
N GLY A 46 -12.27 -23.37 -0.55
CA GLY A 46 -12.93 -24.47 0.15
C GLY A 46 -14.28 -24.06 0.77
N PRO A 47 -14.96 -24.99 1.45
CA PRO A 47 -16.28 -24.74 2.02
C PRO A 47 -16.24 -23.72 3.18
N GLY A 48 -17.35 -23.04 3.40
CA GLY A 48 -17.56 -22.10 4.49
C GLY A 48 -17.83 -20.67 4.02
N GLU A 49 -18.44 -19.88 4.91
CA GLU A 49 -18.72 -18.48 4.69
C GLU A 49 -17.45 -17.65 4.94
N VAL A 50 -17.18 -16.68 4.06
CA VAL A 50 -16.13 -15.69 4.29
C VAL A 50 -16.57 -14.75 5.41
N LYS A 51 -15.67 -14.46 6.35
CA LYS A 51 -15.84 -13.48 7.43
C LYS A 51 -14.66 -12.52 7.44
N VAL A 52 -14.91 -11.29 7.81
CA VAL A 52 -13.90 -10.23 7.94
C VAL A 52 -13.81 -9.81 9.39
N LYS A 53 -12.59 -9.77 9.94
CA LYS A 53 -12.33 -9.26 11.29
C LYS A 53 -11.27 -8.18 11.21
N ILE A 54 -11.57 -6.98 11.70
CA ILE A 54 -10.70 -5.80 11.63
C ILE A 54 -10.35 -5.36 13.04
N ASN A 55 -9.07 -5.20 13.33
CA ASN A 55 -8.58 -4.65 14.58
C ASN A 55 -8.13 -3.20 14.38
N LEU A 56 -8.77 -2.28 15.09
CA LEU A 56 -8.52 -0.83 14.98
C LEU A 56 -7.18 -0.40 15.59
N ASN A 57 -6.67 -1.14 16.58
CA ASN A 57 -5.39 -0.80 17.22
C ASN A 57 -4.18 -1.18 16.34
N THR A 58 -4.27 -2.32 15.67
CA THR A 58 -3.18 -2.83 14.82
C THR A 58 -3.33 -2.41 13.36
N GLN A 59 -4.52 -1.93 12.96
CA GLN A 59 -4.87 -1.64 11.58
C GLN A 59 -4.69 -2.86 10.66
N LEU A 60 -5.04 -4.05 11.19
CA LEU A 60 -5.02 -5.32 10.48
C LEU A 60 -6.43 -5.85 10.28
N ALA A 61 -6.68 -6.40 9.12
CA ALA A 61 -7.85 -7.21 8.81
C ALA A 61 -7.43 -8.66 8.62
N HIS A 62 -8.14 -9.59 9.24
CA HIS A 62 -8.03 -11.03 9.06
C HIS A 62 -9.27 -11.56 8.36
N PHE A 63 -9.09 -12.50 7.48
CA PHE A 63 -10.14 -13.09 6.66
C PHE A 63 -10.20 -14.58 6.94
N THR A 64 -11.40 -15.09 7.20
CA THR A 64 -11.59 -16.53 7.39
C THR A 64 -12.64 -17.07 6.44
N ARG A 65 -12.54 -18.34 6.09
CA ARG A 65 -13.59 -19.12 5.42
C ARG A 65 -13.97 -20.30 6.31
N GLY A 66 -15.19 -20.26 6.87
CA GLY A 66 -15.51 -21.12 8.01
C GLY A 66 -14.60 -20.78 9.19
N ASP A 67 -13.82 -21.76 9.67
CA ASP A 67 -12.89 -21.62 10.78
C ASP A 67 -11.41 -21.51 10.34
N ARG A 68 -11.16 -21.49 9.01
CA ARG A 68 -9.80 -21.38 8.47
C ARG A 68 -9.47 -19.95 8.11
N GLU A 69 -8.30 -19.48 8.48
CA GLU A 69 -7.77 -18.23 7.98
C GLU A 69 -7.41 -18.38 6.50
N ILE A 70 -7.78 -17.41 5.68
CA ILE A 70 -7.57 -17.38 4.23
C ILE A 70 -6.77 -16.16 3.77
N GLY A 71 -6.35 -15.31 4.70
CA GLY A 71 -5.51 -14.16 4.41
C GLY A 71 -5.61 -13.09 5.48
N TRP A 72 -4.73 -12.09 5.33
CA TRP A 72 -4.71 -10.88 6.14
C TRP A 72 -4.33 -9.68 5.28
N SER A 73 -4.65 -8.47 5.76
CA SER A 73 -4.28 -7.24 5.09
C SER A 73 -4.12 -6.11 6.11
N TYR A 74 -3.12 -5.24 5.91
CA TYR A 74 -3.20 -3.91 6.50
C TYR A 74 -4.39 -3.16 5.93
N VAL A 75 -5.01 -2.35 6.79
CA VAL A 75 -6.08 -1.42 6.42
C VAL A 75 -5.72 -0.03 6.95
N ALA A 76 -6.39 1.02 6.46
CA ALA A 76 -6.34 2.33 7.08
C ALA A 76 -7.77 2.78 7.41
N THR A 77 -8.07 2.80 8.71
CA THR A 77 -9.38 3.20 9.24
C THR A 77 -9.41 4.70 9.54
N GLY A 78 -10.50 5.17 10.14
CA GLY A 78 -10.71 6.59 10.41
C GLY A 78 -9.67 7.21 11.34
N LYS A 79 -9.08 8.32 10.89
CA LYS A 79 -8.14 9.16 11.66
C LYS A 79 -8.85 9.85 12.83
N GLU A 80 -8.10 10.51 13.71
CA GLU A 80 -8.64 11.31 14.80
C GLU A 80 -9.74 12.27 14.33
N GLY A 81 -10.83 12.35 15.06
CA GLY A 81 -12.04 13.10 14.69
C GLY A 81 -12.95 12.45 13.65
N HIS A 82 -12.53 11.29 13.07
CA HIS A 82 -13.26 10.56 12.04
C HIS A 82 -13.30 9.06 12.30
N GLY A 83 -13.42 8.63 13.55
CA GLY A 83 -13.28 7.24 13.97
C GLY A 83 -14.17 6.26 13.18
N THR A 84 -13.63 5.09 12.87
CA THR A 84 -14.39 3.94 12.40
C THR A 84 -15.03 3.26 13.61
N PRO A 85 -16.37 3.07 13.65
CA PRO A 85 -17.02 2.49 14.81
C PRO A 85 -16.72 0.99 14.93
N SER A 86 -16.40 0.54 16.15
CA SER A 86 -16.34 -0.89 16.48
C SER A 86 -17.75 -1.50 16.52
N GLY A 87 -17.86 -2.80 16.31
CA GLY A 87 -19.13 -3.53 16.32
C GLY A 87 -19.16 -4.70 15.36
N THR A 88 -20.31 -5.34 15.28
CA THR A 88 -20.59 -6.43 14.33
C THR A 88 -21.55 -5.94 13.26
N TYR A 89 -21.14 -6.08 12.03
CA TYR A 89 -21.82 -5.60 10.84
C TYR A 89 -21.98 -6.72 9.82
N ARG A 90 -22.69 -6.40 8.73
CA ARG A 90 -22.73 -7.19 7.52
C ARG A 90 -22.57 -6.28 6.32
N ILE A 91 -22.00 -6.79 5.24
CA ILE A 91 -21.99 -6.07 3.96
C ILE A 91 -23.43 -5.92 3.50
N THR A 92 -23.85 -4.68 3.22
CA THR A 92 -25.23 -4.35 2.81
C THR A 92 -25.33 -3.92 1.35
N GLU A 93 -24.22 -3.50 0.74
CA GLU A 93 -24.13 -3.07 -0.65
C GLU A 93 -22.75 -3.36 -1.20
N LYS A 94 -22.65 -3.69 -2.48
CA LYS A 94 -21.38 -3.85 -3.20
C LYS A 94 -21.46 -3.15 -4.54
N LEU A 95 -20.47 -2.30 -4.84
CA LEU A 95 -20.33 -1.58 -6.11
C LEU A 95 -18.87 -1.60 -6.55
N GLU A 96 -18.60 -1.91 -7.81
CA GLU A 96 -17.24 -1.86 -8.35
C GLU A 96 -16.72 -0.42 -8.40
N GLU A 97 -17.60 0.50 -8.80
CA GLU A 97 -17.31 1.93 -8.83
C GLU A 97 -18.22 2.68 -7.88
N LYS A 98 -17.61 3.54 -7.08
CA LYS A 98 -18.30 4.43 -6.14
C LYS A 98 -17.48 5.69 -5.96
N PHE A 99 -18.17 6.81 -5.80
CA PHE A 99 -17.58 8.07 -5.38
C PHE A 99 -18.19 8.53 -4.06
N SER A 100 -17.39 9.21 -3.24
CA SER A 100 -17.84 9.74 -1.97
C SER A 100 -18.86 10.87 -2.18
N GLY A 101 -19.98 10.81 -1.47
CA GLY A 101 -20.94 11.92 -1.40
C GLY A 101 -20.55 13.02 -0.39
N SER A 102 -19.49 12.81 0.40
CA SER A 102 -19.15 13.70 1.52
C SER A 102 -17.74 14.27 1.45
N TYR A 103 -16.81 13.63 0.74
CA TYR A 103 -15.41 13.99 0.71
C TYR A 103 -14.83 13.95 -0.69
N GLY A 104 -13.85 14.81 -0.93
CA GLY A 104 -13.13 14.91 -2.20
C GLY A 104 -11.97 15.87 -2.06
N TRP A 105 -11.54 16.43 -3.18
CA TRP A 105 -10.49 17.43 -3.21
C TRP A 105 -10.80 18.50 -4.25
N LEU A 106 -10.12 19.64 -4.16
CA LEU A 106 -10.05 20.62 -5.23
C LEU A 106 -8.75 20.43 -6.00
N GLU A 107 -8.82 20.49 -7.32
CA GLU A 107 -7.64 20.50 -8.17
C GLU A 107 -7.67 21.69 -9.14
N ASP A 108 -6.51 22.20 -9.51
CA ASP A 108 -6.35 23.26 -10.49
C ASP A 108 -6.44 22.71 -11.93
N GLU A 109 -6.33 23.59 -12.92
CA GLU A 109 -6.35 23.25 -14.35
C GLU A 109 -5.16 22.36 -14.79
N PHE A 110 -4.09 22.27 -13.96
CA PHE A 110 -2.93 21.42 -14.21
C PHE A 110 -3.04 20.06 -13.49
N GLY A 111 -4.14 19.82 -12.74
CA GLY A 111 -4.35 18.58 -11.97
C GLY A 111 -3.66 18.56 -10.60
N ASN A 112 -3.13 19.69 -10.11
CA ASN A 112 -2.54 19.74 -8.77
C ASN A 112 -3.64 19.86 -7.72
N VAL A 113 -3.52 19.06 -6.64
CA VAL A 113 -4.44 19.14 -5.51
C VAL A 113 -4.16 20.41 -4.71
N THR A 114 -5.14 21.31 -4.64
CA THR A 114 -5.06 22.59 -3.91
C THR A 114 -5.73 22.53 -2.55
N ASN A 115 -6.70 21.61 -2.36
CA ASN A 115 -7.35 21.33 -1.07
C ASN A 115 -7.73 19.84 -1.04
N GLY A 116 -7.06 19.06 -0.22
CA GLY A 116 -7.26 17.60 -0.11
C GLY A 116 -8.43 17.16 0.77
N ASP A 117 -9.08 18.08 1.51
CA ASP A 117 -10.21 17.82 2.43
C ASP A 117 -11.48 18.58 1.99
N ALA A 118 -11.69 18.77 0.68
CA ALA A 118 -12.87 19.45 0.18
C ALA A 118 -14.14 18.61 0.35
N LYS A 119 -15.26 19.30 0.53
CA LYS A 119 -16.60 18.72 0.57
C LYS A 119 -17.41 19.22 -0.62
N PRO A 120 -18.52 18.59 -1.01
CA PRO A 120 -19.40 19.09 -2.08
C PRO A 120 -19.85 20.54 -1.89
N SER A 121 -19.93 21.00 -0.63
CA SER A 121 -20.30 22.39 -0.28
C SER A 121 -19.10 23.35 -0.25
N THR A 122 -17.87 22.87 -0.47
CA THR A 122 -16.68 23.74 -0.49
C THR A 122 -16.76 24.71 -1.66
N LYS A 123 -16.58 26.00 -1.39
CA LYS A 123 -16.53 27.01 -2.45
C LYS A 123 -15.33 26.74 -3.35
N VAL A 124 -15.63 26.56 -4.64
CA VAL A 124 -14.58 26.29 -5.64
C VAL A 124 -14.04 27.62 -6.19
N PRO A 125 -12.74 27.92 -6.03
CA PRO A 125 -12.12 29.09 -6.62
C PRO A 125 -12.12 29.06 -8.17
N PRO A 126 -12.03 30.22 -8.85
CA PRO A 126 -11.85 30.23 -10.31
C PRO A 126 -10.63 29.40 -10.73
N GLY A 127 -10.76 28.66 -11.85
CA GLY A 127 -9.69 27.80 -12.37
C GLY A 127 -9.50 26.48 -11.61
N GLN A 128 -10.37 26.18 -10.66
CA GLN A 128 -10.34 24.90 -9.94
C GLN A 128 -11.63 24.11 -10.15
N LYS A 129 -11.59 22.80 -9.84
CA LYS A 129 -12.77 21.92 -9.87
C LYS A 129 -12.80 21.03 -8.63
N TYR A 130 -14.00 20.65 -8.20
CA TYR A 130 -14.21 19.67 -7.15
C TYR A 130 -14.16 18.26 -7.74
N MET A 131 -13.39 17.40 -7.12
CA MET A 131 -13.27 15.98 -7.44
C MET A 131 -13.76 15.15 -6.27
N ALA A 132 -14.83 14.38 -6.46
CA ALA A 132 -15.30 13.44 -5.44
C ALA A 132 -14.30 12.29 -5.26
N ALA A 133 -14.01 11.92 -4.00
CA ALA A 133 -13.05 10.86 -3.72
C ALA A 133 -13.54 9.50 -4.27
N PRO A 134 -12.77 8.80 -5.12
CA PRO A 134 -13.12 7.47 -5.60
C PRO A 134 -12.99 6.45 -4.48
N MET A 135 -13.93 5.51 -4.45
CA MET A 135 -14.00 4.40 -3.51
C MET A 135 -14.26 3.09 -4.28
N PRO A 136 -13.34 2.65 -5.15
CA PRO A 136 -13.56 1.47 -5.97
C PRO A 136 -13.62 0.20 -5.11
N TYR A 137 -14.36 -0.80 -5.59
CA TYR A 137 -14.66 -2.04 -4.87
C TYR A 137 -15.35 -1.82 -3.52
N TRP A 138 -16.31 -0.90 -3.54
CA TRP A 138 -17.09 -0.49 -2.38
C TRP A 138 -17.90 -1.64 -1.78
N GLN A 139 -17.79 -1.79 -0.47
CA GLN A 139 -18.55 -2.75 0.34
C GLN A 139 -19.09 -2.01 1.57
N ARG A 140 -20.36 -1.59 1.51
CA ARG A 140 -21.01 -0.84 2.59
C ARG A 140 -21.24 -1.73 3.80
N ILE A 141 -20.97 -1.24 5.00
CA ILE A 141 -21.20 -1.94 6.26
C ILE A 141 -22.14 -1.20 7.22
N THR A 142 -22.40 0.11 7.02
CA THR A 142 -23.33 0.87 7.86
C THR A 142 -24.34 1.63 7.02
N GLY A 143 -25.51 1.91 7.61
CA GLY A 143 -26.55 2.73 6.96
C GLY A 143 -26.14 4.19 6.74
N TYR A 144 -25.18 4.69 7.52
CA TYR A 144 -24.70 6.08 7.46
C TYR A 144 -23.42 6.25 6.64
N GLY A 145 -23.03 5.27 5.83
CA GLY A 145 -22.04 5.46 4.77
C GLY A 145 -20.59 5.03 5.09
N ILE A 146 -20.37 4.20 6.11
CA ILE A 146 -19.07 3.54 6.31
C ILE A 146 -19.02 2.25 5.49
N GLY A 147 -17.90 1.99 4.87
CA GLY A 147 -17.64 0.77 4.09
C GLY A 147 -16.16 0.51 3.91
N MET A 148 -15.86 -0.65 3.32
CA MET A 148 -14.52 -1.05 2.88
C MET A 148 -14.38 -0.72 1.39
N HIS A 149 -13.21 -0.25 0.96
CA HIS A 149 -12.93 0.06 -0.45
C HIS A 149 -11.42 0.12 -0.73
N ALA A 150 -11.02 0.07 -2.00
CA ALA A 150 -9.63 0.30 -2.38
C ALA A 150 -9.19 1.72 -2.05
N GLY A 151 -8.01 1.86 -1.48
CA GLY A 151 -7.45 3.17 -1.15
C GLY A 151 -5.96 3.10 -0.83
N VAL A 152 -5.36 4.26 -0.66
CA VAL A 152 -3.95 4.35 -0.26
C VAL A 152 -3.84 4.03 1.23
N ILE A 153 -2.89 3.15 1.57
CA ILE A 153 -2.39 2.90 2.93
C ILE A 153 -1.08 3.68 3.06
N PRO A 154 -1.10 4.90 3.61
CA PRO A 154 0.10 5.75 3.61
C PRO A 154 1.23 5.15 4.44
N LYS A 155 0.87 4.52 5.56
CA LYS A 155 1.80 3.82 6.44
C LYS A 155 1.06 2.65 7.10
N PRO A 156 1.59 1.42 6.98
CA PRO A 156 1.01 0.26 7.64
C PRO A 156 0.91 0.47 9.16
N GLY A 157 -0.23 0.09 9.74
CA GLY A 157 -0.50 0.26 11.17
C GLY A 157 -1.04 1.63 11.59
N GLU A 158 -1.20 2.59 10.65
CA GLU A 158 -1.71 3.93 10.97
C GLU A 158 -3.08 4.23 10.34
N THR A 159 -3.91 4.97 11.08
CA THR A 159 -5.20 5.47 10.59
C THR A 159 -5.00 6.60 9.59
N ALA A 160 -5.85 6.68 8.55
CA ALA A 160 -5.71 7.72 7.52
C ALA A 160 -7.01 8.16 6.84
N SER A 161 -8.15 7.52 7.13
CA SER A 161 -9.40 7.80 6.42
C SER A 161 -10.30 8.80 7.15
N HIS A 162 -11.45 9.10 6.55
CA HIS A 162 -12.55 9.85 7.17
C HIS A 162 -13.67 8.91 7.70
N GLY A 163 -13.28 7.72 8.18
CA GLY A 163 -14.18 6.74 8.78
C GLY A 163 -14.34 5.44 7.98
N CYS A 164 -14.19 5.44 6.67
CA CYS A 164 -14.17 4.22 5.87
C CYS A 164 -12.90 3.38 6.10
N ILE A 165 -12.94 2.12 5.72
CA ILE A 165 -11.81 1.20 5.81
C ILE A 165 -11.16 1.12 4.44
N ARG A 166 -9.97 1.72 4.28
CA ARG A 166 -9.18 1.59 3.07
C ARG A 166 -8.44 0.27 3.07
N MET A 167 -8.45 -0.41 1.93
CA MET A 167 -7.68 -1.63 1.66
C MET A 167 -6.64 -1.35 0.58
N PRO A 168 -5.51 -2.06 0.53
CA PRO A 168 -4.57 -1.99 -0.58
C PRO A 168 -5.31 -2.13 -1.92
N LYS A 169 -4.91 -1.33 -2.92
CA LYS A 169 -5.60 -1.26 -4.21
C LYS A 169 -5.64 -2.61 -4.92
N GLU A 170 -4.56 -3.36 -4.81
CA GLU A 170 -4.38 -4.68 -5.42
C GLU A 170 -5.19 -5.75 -4.69
N PHE A 171 -5.43 -5.59 -3.39
CA PHE A 171 -6.17 -6.54 -2.57
C PHE A 171 -7.70 -6.34 -2.62
N ALA A 172 -8.16 -5.11 -2.71
CA ALA A 172 -9.60 -4.81 -2.67
C ALA A 172 -10.43 -5.60 -3.69
N PRO A 173 -10.01 -5.77 -4.97
CA PRO A 173 -10.73 -6.63 -5.93
C PRO A 173 -10.75 -8.10 -5.51
N VAL A 174 -9.70 -8.60 -4.87
CA VAL A 174 -9.64 -9.99 -4.38
C VAL A 174 -10.71 -10.22 -3.32
N LEU A 175 -10.74 -9.39 -2.27
CA LEU A 175 -11.78 -9.49 -1.24
C LEU A 175 -13.19 -9.26 -1.81
N PHE A 176 -13.33 -8.31 -2.72
CA PHE A 176 -14.61 -8.03 -3.38
C PHE A 176 -15.14 -9.26 -4.13
N SER A 177 -14.30 -10.04 -4.79
CA SER A 177 -14.73 -11.21 -5.57
C SER A 177 -15.28 -12.37 -4.70
N VAL A 178 -14.79 -12.52 -3.47
CA VAL A 178 -15.14 -13.65 -2.58
C VAL A 178 -16.20 -13.31 -1.52
N THR A 179 -16.50 -12.04 -1.32
CA THR A 179 -17.54 -11.57 -0.41
C THR A 179 -18.87 -11.37 -1.13
N LYS A 180 -19.97 -11.34 -0.38
CA LYS A 180 -21.34 -11.07 -0.88
C LYS A 180 -22.09 -10.15 0.10
N VAL A 181 -23.21 -9.60 -0.33
CA VAL A 181 -24.16 -8.97 0.59
C VAL A 181 -24.57 -10.01 1.64
N GLY A 182 -24.49 -9.61 2.91
CA GLY A 182 -24.68 -10.50 4.06
C GLY A 182 -23.38 -10.99 4.70
N THR A 183 -22.20 -10.92 4.03
CA THR A 183 -20.89 -11.32 4.60
C THR A 183 -20.67 -10.60 5.94
N PRO A 184 -20.37 -11.35 7.05
CA PRO A 184 -20.11 -10.78 8.36
C PRO A 184 -18.81 -9.96 8.40
N VAL A 185 -18.86 -8.82 9.09
CA VAL A 185 -17.70 -7.94 9.34
C VAL A 185 -17.69 -7.58 10.81
N THR A 186 -16.63 -7.94 11.53
CA THR A 186 -16.42 -7.56 12.93
C THR A 186 -15.30 -6.55 13.02
N ILE A 187 -15.53 -5.45 13.73
CA ILE A 187 -14.55 -4.39 13.98
C ILE A 187 -14.35 -4.27 15.49
N GLU A 188 -13.12 -4.42 15.94
CA GLU A 188 -12.76 -4.41 17.36
C GLU A 188 -11.50 -3.56 17.63
N HIS A 189 -11.23 -3.30 18.90
CA HIS A 189 -9.99 -2.64 19.37
C HIS A 189 -8.93 -3.65 19.77
#